data_c410ed2ac5680a77f436caf87797eb12
#
_entry.id   c410ed2ac5680a77f436caf87797eb12
#
_cell.length_a   1.000
_cell.length_b   1.000
_cell.length_c   1.000
_cell.angle_alpha   90.00
_cell.angle_beta   90.00
_cell.angle_gamma   90.00
#
_symmetry.space_group_name_H-M   'P 1'
#
loop_
_entity.id
_entity.type
_entity.pdbx_description
1 polymer ?
#
loop_
_entity_poly.entity_id
_entity_poly.type
_entity_poly.pdbx_seq_one_letter_code
_entity_poly.pdbx_strand_id
1 'polypeptide(L)'
;MSVIPKELFGLRVEVLRSKRKTSVLYIIGDELQIRVPNRVRDRKIVEILETKERWIRNKVIQLQNQRITNKREFISGESFSLFGRNLYLKVLEGGKVGTQLIDDYLITTVRISEIGDLRKSRIKTYLEKWYIHEAYQKLEEKVMRYSKIIRVSPREIKVRNYKTRWGSCDNKGRLTFNFHLIKAPHEIVDYVVIHELCHMIQPNHSKFFWNEVARFDPSFKNHKKWLKLNGADLMR
;
A
#
# COMPACT_ATOMS: atom_id res chain seq x y z
N MET A 1 -17.69 -31.80 20.62
CA MET A 1 -16.94 -30.59 21.06
C MET A 1 -16.42 -29.88 19.82
N SER A 2 -16.76 -28.64 19.60
CA SER A 2 -16.25 -27.87 18.43
C SER A 2 -14.79 -27.53 18.69
N VAL A 3 -13.88 -28.24 18.03
CA VAL A 3 -12.43 -27.99 18.14
C VAL A 3 -12.01 -27.01 17.10
N ILE A 4 -11.30 -25.94 17.50
CA ILE A 4 -10.73 -24.98 16.57
C ILE A 4 -9.69 -25.73 15.71
N PRO A 5 -9.80 -25.68 14.36
CA PRO A 5 -8.83 -26.34 13.51
C PRO A 5 -7.45 -25.73 13.68
N LYS A 6 -6.41 -26.57 13.71
CA LYS A 6 -5.01 -26.10 13.77
C LYS A 6 -4.55 -25.52 12.42
N GLU A 7 -5.19 -25.95 11.34
CA GLU A 7 -4.90 -25.52 9.97
C GLU A 7 -6.20 -25.34 9.19
N LEU A 8 -6.26 -24.34 8.30
CA LEU A 8 -7.40 -24.08 7.43
C LEU A 8 -6.90 -23.53 6.08
N PHE A 9 -7.20 -24.22 4.99
CA PHE A 9 -6.78 -23.89 3.63
C PHE A 9 -5.26 -23.67 3.47
N GLY A 10 -4.43 -24.48 4.15
CA GLY A 10 -2.97 -24.36 4.12
C GLY A 10 -2.41 -23.22 5.00
N LEU A 11 -3.25 -22.60 5.82
CA LEU A 11 -2.83 -21.59 6.80
C LEU A 11 -2.86 -22.19 8.21
N ARG A 12 -1.80 -21.95 8.99
CA ARG A 12 -1.81 -22.24 10.44
C ARG A 12 -2.81 -21.30 11.12
N VAL A 13 -3.68 -21.85 11.96
CA VAL A 13 -4.68 -21.07 12.70
C VAL A 13 -4.13 -20.68 14.07
N GLU A 14 -4.03 -19.38 14.33
CA GLU A 14 -3.64 -18.81 15.61
C GLU A 14 -4.79 -18.03 16.22
N VAL A 15 -5.10 -18.26 17.51
CA VAL A 15 -6.14 -17.53 18.25
C VAL A 15 -5.50 -16.64 19.28
N LEU A 16 -5.65 -15.32 19.11
CA LEU A 16 -5.14 -14.29 20.01
C LEU A 16 -6.30 -13.65 20.79
N ARG A 17 -6.28 -13.84 22.11
CA ARG A 17 -7.29 -13.30 23.03
C ARG A 17 -6.77 -12.01 23.67
N SER A 18 -7.62 -10.98 23.75
CA SER A 18 -7.24 -9.70 24.35
C SER A 18 -8.46 -8.90 24.87
N LYS A 19 -8.21 -7.80 25.57
CA LYS A 19 -9.24 -6.84 26.04
C LYS A 19 -9.76 -6.01 24.85
N ARG A 20 -10.53 -6.62 23.97
CA ARG A 20 -11.12 -5.97 22.79
C ARG A 20 -12.64 -6.24 22.75
N LYS A 21 -13.37 -5.42 21.99
CA LYS A 21 -14.83 -5.52 21.86
C LYS A 21 -15.29 -6.32 20.64
N THR A 22 -14.42 -6.50 19.63
CA THR A 22 -14.79 -7.11 18.34
C THR A 22 -13.82 -8.23 17.98
N SER A 23 -14.30 -9.20 17.19
CA SER A 23 -13.47 -10.25 16.59
C SER A 23 -13.02 -9.84 15.18
N VAL A 24 -11.76 -10.11 14.84
CA VAL A 24 -11.18 -9.77 13.53
C VAL A 24 -10.27 -10.90 13.07
N LEU A 25 -10.28 -11.15 11.75
CA LEU A 25 -9.39 -12.13 11.11
C LEU A 25 -8.32 -11.40 10.31
N TYR A 26 -7.09 -11.89 10.38
CA TYR A 26 -5.95 -11.46 9.57
C TYR A 26 -5.28 -12.67 8.94
N ILE A 27 -4.78 -12.52 7.72
CA ILE A 27 -3.84 -13.50 7.13
C ILE A 27 -2.50 -12.79 7.02
N ILE A 28 -1.49 -13.34 7.70
CA ILE A 28 -0.12 -12.79 7.77
C ILE A 28 0.84 -13.91 7.38
N GLY A 29 1.43 -13.82 6.19
CA GLY A 29 2.26 -14.91 5.67
C GLY A 29 1.45 -16.19 5.47
N ASP A 30 1.79 -17.26 6.19
CA ASP A 30 1.12 -18.58 6.17
C ASP A 30 0.24 -18.80 7.41
N GLU A 31 -0.16 -17.72 8.09
CA GLU A 31 -0.90 -17.78 9.33
C GLU A 31 -2.23 -17.03 9.26
N LEU A 32 -3.31 -17.70 9.69
CA LEU A 32 -4.64 -17.12 9.91
C LEU A 32 -4.78 -16.75 11.38
N GLN A 33 -4.55 -15.48 11.70
CA GLN A 33 -4.74 -14.96 13.05
C GLN A 33 -6.19 -14.55 13.29
N ILE A 34 -6.78 -15.11 14.35
CA ILE A 34 -8.12 -14.75 14.83
C ILE A 34 -7.95 -14.00 16.14
N ARG A 35 -8.15 -12.68 16.11
CA ARG A 35 -8.09 -11.87 17.32
C ARG A 35 -9.48 -11.66 17.88
N VAL A 36 -9.71 -12.15 19.11
CA VAL A 36 -11.03 -12.17 19.76
C VAL A 36 -10.99 -11.57 21.16
N PRO A 37 -12.16 -11.10 21.71
CA PRO A 37 -12.29 -10.78 23.13
C PRO A 37 -11.98 -11.97 24.02
N ASN A 38 -11.44 -11.75 25.23
CA ASN A 38 -11.08 -12.80 26.19
C ASN A 38 -12.23 -13.78 26.50
N ARG A 39 -13.47 -13.29 26.49
CA ARG A 39 -14.68 -14.06 26.89
C ARG A 39 -15.30 -14.89 25.75
N VAL A 40 -14.78 -14.81 24.53
CA VAL A 40 -15.34 -15.54 23.38
C VAL A 40 -15.01 -17.02 23.51
N ARG A 41 -16.06 -17.89 23.52
CA ARG A 41 -15.92 -19.34 23.60
C ARG A 41 -15.44 -19.92 22.26
N ASP A 42 -14.75 -21.07 22.30
CA ASP A 42 -14.18 -21.72 21.11
C ASP A 42 -15.26 -22.07 20.06
N ARG A 43 -16.44 -22.51 20.50
CA ARG A 43 -17.58 -22.74 19.59
C ARG A 43 -17.89 -21.47 18.73
N LYS A 44 -17.84 -20.27 19.34
CA LYS A 44 -18.10 -19.03 18.60
C LYS A 44 -16.97 -18.68 17.62
N ILE A 45 -15.73 -19.08 17.92
CA ILE A 45 -14.60 -18.93 17.01
C ILE A 45 -14.81 -19.83 15.76
N VAL A 46 -15.25 -21.06 15.96
CA VAL A 46 -15.56 -22.00 14.86
C VAL A 46 -16.68 -21.43 13.98
N GLU A 47 -17.78 -20.93 14.55
CA GLU A 47 -18.85 -20.27 13.80
C GLU A 47 -18.35 -19.07 12.97
N ILE A 48 -17.40 -18.27 13.53
CA ILE A 48 -16.80 -17.17 12.80
C ILE A 48 -15.98 -17.67 11.61
N LEU A 49 -15.21 -18.75 11.78
CA LEU A 49 -14.44 -19.35 10.71
C LEU A 49 -15.34 -19.89 9.59
N GLU A 50 -16.39 -20.61 9.94
CA GLU A 50 -17.39 -21.12 9.00
C GLU A 50 -18.07 -19.99 8.23
N THR A 51 -18.58 -18.98 8.95
CA THR A 51 -19.23 -17.80 8.32
C THR A 51 -18.28 -17.04 7.37
N LYS A 52 -16.98 -17.06 7.64
CA LYS A 52 -15.95 -16.37 6.85
C LYS A 52 -15.16 -17.30 5.92
N GLU A 53 -15.55 -18.53 5.80
CA GLU A 53 -14.87 -19.55 4.99
C GLU A 53 -14.61 -19.07 3.56
N ARG A 54 -15.65 -18.59 2.85
CA ARG A 54 -15.55 -18.07 1.49
C ARG A 54 -14.56 -16.91 1.38
N TRP A 55 -14.55 -16.01 2.37
CA TRP A 55 -13.61 -14.89 2.41
C TRP A 55 -12.17 -15.39 2.61
N ILE A 56 -11.95 -16.34 3.55
CA ILE A 56 -10.63 -16.92 3.82
C ILE A 56 -10.11 -17.61 2.56
N ARG A 57 -10.91 -18.49 1.94
CA ARG A 57 -10.56 -19.23 0.71
C ARG A 57 -10.17 -18.27 -0.43
N ASN A 58 -11.00 -17.26 -0.70
CA ASN A 58 -10.72 -16.26 -1.74
C ASN A 58 -9.44 -15.48 -1.44
N LYS A 59 -9.19 -15.18 -0.17
CA LYS A 59 -7.97 -14.46 0.24
C LYS A 59 -6.72 -15.32 0.09
N VAL A 60 -6.80 -16.61 0.41
CA VAL A 60 -5.70 -17.57 0.18
C VAL A 60 -5.37 -17.68 -1.30
N ILE A 61 -6.37 -17.89 -2.15
CA ILE A 61 -6.18 -17.96 -3.62
C ILE A 61 -5.54 -16.65 -4.13
N GLN A 62 -6.03 -15.51 -3.67
CA GLN A 62 -5.45 -14.21 -4.01
C GLN A 62 -3.97 -14.13 -3.61
N LEU A 63 -3.62 -14.56 -2.39
CA LEU A 63 -2.24 -14.52 -1.89
C LEU A 63 -1.33 -15.52 -2.63
N GLN A 64 -1.84 -16.71 -2.97
CA GLN A 64 -1.10 -17.71 -3.75
C GLN A 64 -0.82 -17.23 -5.17
N ASN A 65 -1.84 -16.73 -5.87
CA ASN A 65 -1.67 -16.12 -7.18
C ASN A 65 -0.67 -14.94 -7.13
N GLN A 66 -0.73 -14.17 -6.07
CA GLN A 66 0.19 -13.07 -5.81
C GLN A 66 1.63 -13.54 -5.58
N ARG A 67 1.85 -14.68 -4.92
CA ARG A 67 3.20 -15.26 -4.73
C ARG A 67 3.79 -15.77 -6.04
N ILE A 68 2.98 -16.38 -6.89
CA ILE A 68 3.41 -16.93 -8.17
C ILE A 68 3.77 -15.81 -9.17
N THR A 69 3.00 -14.72 -9.18
CA THR A 69 3.18 -13.60 -10.14
C THR A 69 4.21 -12.55 -9.70
N ASN A 70 4.75 -12.60 -8.48
CA ASN A 70 5.38 -11.43 -7.84
C ASN A 70 6.81 -11.60 -7.35
N LYS A 71 7.54 -12.61 -7.78
CA LYS A 71 8.99 -12.63 -7.56
C LYS A 71 9.66 -11.81 -8.65
N ARG A 72 9.75 -10.47 -8.45
CA ARG A 72 10.51 -9.60 -9.35
C ARG A 72 11.96 -10.07 -9.39
N GLU A 73 12.45 -10.26 -10.59
CA GLU A 73 13.85 -10.65 -10.83
C GLU A 73 14.76 -9.43 -11.01
N PHE A 74 14.17 -8.22 -11.19
CA PHE A 74 14.88 -6.96 -11.43
C PHE A 74 15.83 -7.05 -12.62
N ILE A 75 15.32 -7.60 -13.72
CA ILE A 75 16.02 -7.72 -14.99
C ILE A 75 15.51 -6.70 -16.00
N SER A 76 16.33 -6.40 -17.02
CA SER A 76 15.91 -5.52 -18.11
C SER A 76 14.66 -6.05 -18.81
N GLY A 77 13.70 -5.16 -19.11
CA GLY A 77 12.39 -5.47 -19.68
C GLY A 77 11.27 -5.60 -18.66
N GLU A 78 11.54 -5.72 -17.35
CA GLU A 78 10.48 -5.70 -16.34
C GLU A 78 9.75 -4.36 -16.32
N SER A 79 8.41 -4.44 -16.19
CA SER A 79 7.53 -3.26 -16.16
C SER A 79 7.34 -2.73 -14.74
N PHE A 80 7.38 -1.41 -14.59
CA PHE A 80 7.13 -0.66 -13.37
C PHE A 80 6.12 0.44 -13.66
N SER A 81 5.26 0.78 -12.69
CA SER A 81 4.23 1.80 -12.89
C SER A 81 4.65 3.16 -12.34
N LEU A 82 4.33 4.22 -13.06
CA LEU A 82 4.40 5.62 -12.61
C LEU A 82 3.16 6.35 -13.10
N PHE A 83 2.31 6.83 -12.21
CA PHE A 83 1.03 7.49 -12.50
C PHE A 83 0.13 6.69 -13.48
N GLY A 84 0.10 5.34 -13.30
CA GLY A 84 -0.64 4.44 -14.18
C GLY A 84 0.03 4.14 -15.53
N ARG A 85 1.13 4.83 -15.88
CA ARG A 85 1.93 4.58 -17.07
C ARG A 85 2.94 3.48 -16.80
N ASN A 86 3.17 2.60 -17.76
CA ASN A 86 4.20 1.57 -17.67
C ASN A 86 5.57 2.13 -18.06
N LEU A 87 6.56 1.90 -17.21
CA LEU A 87 7.97 2.14 -17.44
C LEU A 87 8.70 0.82 -17.51
N TYR A 88 9.76 0.72 -18.29
CA TYR A 88 10.54 -0.50 -18.48
C TYR A 88 11.91 -0.35 -17.83
N LEU A 89 12.29 -1.34 -17.01
CA LEU A 89 13.63 -1.39 -16.43
C LEU A 89 14.68 -1.66 -17.49
N LYS A 90 15.78 -0.89 -17.47
CA LYS A 90 17.00 -1.14 -18.22
C LYS A 90 18.18 -1.15 -17.26
N VAL A 91 18.82 -2.30 -17.08
CA VAL A 91 19.96 -2.45 -16.17
C VAL A 91 21.24 -2.26 -16.96
N LEU A 92 22.09 -1.35 -16.50
CA LEU A 92 23.43 -1.09 -17.05
C LEU A 92 24.50 -1.40 -15.99
N GLU A 93 25.72 -1.66 -16.45
CA GLU A 93 26.89 -1.90 -15.61
C GLU A 93 27.92 -0.78 -15.79
N GLY A 94 28.56 -0.42 -14.67
CA GLY A 94 29.61 0.60 -14.65
C GLY A 94 29.08 2.04 -14.65
N GLY A 95 29.97 3.00 -14.39
CA GLY A 95 29.61 4.42 -14.31
C GLY A 95 28.97 4.83 -12.97
N LYS A 96 28.16 5.88 -13.01
CA LYS A 96 27.49 6.42 -11.82
C LYS A 96 26.28 5.55 -11.46
N VAL A 97 26.36 4.89 -10.30
CA VAL A 97 25.30 4.00 -9.82
C VAL A 97 24.05 4.77 -9.40
N GLY A 98 22.90 4.16 -9.63
CA GLY A 98 21.58 4.72 -9.29
C GLY A 98 20.53 4.45 -10.35
N THR A 99 19.36 5.07 -10.20
CA THR A 99 18.25 4.98 -11.17
C THR A 99 17.92 6.37 -11.69
N GLN A 100 17.64 6.47 -12.99
CA GLN A 100 17.13 7.67 -13.64
C GLN A 100 16.02 7.28 -14.63
N LEU A 101 15.07 8.18 -14.85
CA LEU A 101 14.03 8.03 -15.87
C LEU A 101 14.48 8.77 -17.13
N ILE A 102 14.52 8.05 -18.24
CA ILE A 102 14.73 8.59 -19.58
C ILE A 102 13.64 8.02 -20.47
N ASP A 103 12.77 8.86 -20.99
CA ASP A 103 11.56 8.49 -21.73
C ASP A 103 10.67 7.53 -20.92
N ASP A 104 10.51 6.29 -21.37
CA ASP A 104 9.77 5.23 -20.71
C ASP A 104 10.68 4.20 -20.01
N TYR A 105 11.98 4.51 -19.86
CA TYR A 105 12.94 3.59 -19.28
C TYR A 105 13.44 4.05 -17.92
N LEU A 106 13.31 3.17 -16.92
CA LEU A 106 14.02 3.25 -15.65
C LEU A 106 15.42 2.66 -15.82
N ILE A 107 16.38 3.52 -16.19
CA ILE A 107 17.76 3.10 -16.36
C ILE A 107 18.41 3.00 -14.99
N THR A 108 18.72 1.77 -14.57
CA THR A 108 19.37 1.49 -13.29
C THR A 108 20.78 0.99 -13.53
N THR A 109 21.77 1.78 -13.09
CA THR A 109 23.20 1.44 -13.21
C THR A 109 23.70 0.82 -11.91
N VAL A 110 24.35 -0.34 -12.03
CA VAL A 110 24.98 -1.07 -10.92
C VAL A 110 26.50 -1.19 -11.14
N ARG A 111 27.26 -1.54 -10.11
CA ARG A 111 28.69 -1.82 -10.25
C ARG A 111 28.89 -3.17 -10.92
N ILE A 112 29.95 -3.29 -11.71
CA ILE A 112 30.33 -4.55 -12.39
C ILE A 112 30.56 -5.69 -11.36
N SER A 113 31.07 -5.37 -10.17
CA SER A 113 31.29 -6.33 -9.08
C SER A 113 30.01 -6.83 -8.39
N GLU A 114 28.86 -6.23 -8.66
CA GLU A 114 27.57 -6.61 -8.05
C GLU A 114 26.92 -7.70 -8.92
N ILE A 115 26.99 -8.96 -8.48
CA ILE A 115 26.46 -10.13 -9.19
C ILE A 115 25.42 -10.88 -8.35
N GLY A 116 24.61 -11.74 -8.97
CA GLY A 116 23.63 -12.60 -8.33
C GLY A 116 22.64 -11.85 -7.43
N ASP A 117 22.40 -12.35 -6.24
CA ASP A 117 21.45 -11.77 -5.28
C ASP A 117 21.86 -10.36 -4.80
N LEU A 118 23.16 -10.08 -4.74
CA LEU A 118 23.63 -8.74 -4.40
C LEU A 118 23.21 -7.72 -5.46
N ARG A 119 23.40 -8.06 -6.76
CA ARG A 119 22.95 -7.21 -7.88
C ARG A 119 21.46 -6.94 -7.80
N LYS A 120 20.65 -7.98 -7.62
CA LYS A 120 19.21 -7.89 -7.48
C LYS A 120 18.80 -6.96 -6.32
N SER A 121 19.41 -7.13 -5.16
CA SER A 121 19.18 -6.28 -3.97
C SER A 121 19.57 -4.82 -4.22
N ARG A 122 20.67 -4.56 -4.95
CA ARG A 122 21.11 -3.20 -5.29
C ARG A 122 20.16 -2.51 -6.25
N ILE A 123 19.73 -3.21 -7.32
CA ILE A 123 18.75 -2.67 -8.28
C ILE A 123 17.47 -2.28 -7.55
N LYS A 124 16.94 -3.16 -6.70
CA LYS A 124 15.79 -2.87 -5.85
C LYS A 124 16.00 -1.60 -5.02
N THR A 125 17.14 -1.49 -4.34
CA THR A 125 17.46 -0.34 -3.48
C THR A 125 17.54 0.97 -4.28
N TYR A 126 18.12 0.96 -5.49
CA TYR A 126 18.22 2.14 -6.34
C TYR A 126 16.86 2.56 -6.89
N LEU A 127 16.02 1.61 -7.30
CA LEU A 127 14.64 1.87 -7.72
C LEU A 127 13.81 2.45 -6.58
N GLU A 128 13.87 1.87 -5.37
CA GLU A 128 13.15 2.39 -4.21
C GLU A 128 13.57 3.82 -3.85
N LYS A 129 14.87 4.11 -3.87
CA LYS A 129 15.38 5.49 -3.64
C LYS A 129 14.87 6.47 -4.68
N TRP A 130 14.85 6.07 -5.95
CA TRP A 130 14.33 6.88 -7.03
C TRP A 130 12.83 7.13 -6.85
N TYR A 131 12.03 6.08 -6.57
CA TYR A 131 10.60 6.22 -6.31
C TYR A 131 10.30 7.12 -5.11
N ILE A 132 11.07 7.04 -4.03
CA ILE A 132 10.89 7.91 -2.86
C ILE A 132 11.17 9.36 -3.22
N HIS A 133 12.23 9.62 -3.98
CA HIS A 133 12.58 10.96 -4.44
C HIS A 133 11.51 11.55 -5.36
N GLU A 134 11.10 10.79 -6.37
CA GLU A 134 10.06 11.18 -7.31
C GLU A 134 8.70 11.40 -6.62
N ALA A 135 8.36 10.50 -5.68
CA ALA A 135 7.15 10.63 -4.89
C ALA A 135 7.14 11.91 -4.06
N TYR A 136 8.28 12.27 -3.45
CA TYR A 136 8.37 13.50 -2.68
C TYR A 136 8.07 14.71 -3.56
N GLN A 137 8.75 14.86 -4.69
CA GLN A 137 8.57 15.99 -5.61
C GLN A 137 7.13 16.09 -6.12
N LYS A 138 6.59 15.00 -6.62
CA LYS A 138 5.23 14.97 -7.22
C LYS A 138 4.11 15.14 -6.21
N LEU A 139 4.26 14.58 -5.02
CA LEU A 139 3.27 14.76 -3.95
C LEU A 139 3.34 16.16 -3.35
N GLU A 140 4.53 16.76 -3.24
CA GLU A 140 4.69 18.14 -2.82
C GLU A 140 4.00 19.11 -3.79
N GLU A 141 4.20 18.98 -5.11
CA GLU A 141 3.49 19.74 -6.15
C GLU A 141 1.96 19.64 -5.97
N LYS A 142 1.45 18.42 -5.80
CA LYS A 142 0.01 18.17 -5.63
C LYS A 142 -0.52 18.73 -4.31
N VAL A 143 0.20 18.56 -3.21
CA VAL A 143 -0.16 19.14 -1.91
C VAL A 143 -0.20 20.64 -1.98
N MET A 144 0.80 21.31 -2.58
CA MET A 144 0.82 22.77 -2.77
C MET A 144 -0.37 23.27 -3.60
N ARG A 145 -0.74 22.53 -4.65
CA ARG A 145 -1.89 22.86 -5.49
C ARG A 145 -3.20 22.75 -4.71
N TYR A 146 -3.45 21.59 -4.10
CA TYR A 146 -4.72 21.31 -3.43
C TYR A 146 -4.87 22.03 -2.09
N SER A 147 -3.78 22.31 -1.37
CA SER A 147 -3.85 23.12 -0.15
C SER A 147 -4.38 24.54 -0.39
N LYS A 148 -4.02 25.16 -1.54
CA LYS A 148 -4.56 26.46 -1.96
C LYS A 148 -6.08 26.36 -2.26
N ILE A 149 -6.51 25.31 -2.95
CA ILE A 149 -7.92 25.09 -3.33
C ILE A 149 -8.77 24.81 -2.08
N ILE A 150 -8.27 23.97 -1.17
CA ILE A 150 -8.95 23.57 0.07
C ILE A 150 -8.83 24.65 1.15
N ARG A 151 -7.88 25.58 1.00
CA ARG A 151 -7.56 26.66 1.95
C ARG A 151 -7.05 26.15 3.30
N VAL A 152 -6.11 25.21 3.25
CA VAL A 152 -5.39 24.68 4.41
C VAL A 152 -3.88 24.83 4.24
N SER A 153 -3.13 24.85 5.34
CA SER A 153 -1.67 25.05 5.32
C SER A 153 -0.96 23.89 6.03
N PRO A 154 -0.60 22.82 5.31
CA PRO A 154 0.15 21.73 5.89
C PRO A 154 1.55 22.21 6.34
N ARG A 155 2.01 21.69 7.49
CA ARG A 155 3.30 22.08 8.09
C ARG A 155 4.49 21.36 7.50
N GLU A 156 4.30 20.11 7.13
CA GLU A 156 5.38 19.24 6.68
C GLU A 156 4.83 18.14 5.80
N ILE A 157 5.59 17.76 4.79
CA ILE A 157 5.30 16.63 3.91
C ILE A 157 6.42 15.61 4.06
N LYS A 158 6.05 14.35 4.31
CA LYS A 158 6.98 13.21 4.35
C LYS A 158 6.53 12.12 3.40
N VAL A 159 7.50 11.42 2.84
CA VAL A 159 7.27 10.21 2.04
C VAL A 159 7.95 9.04 2.73
N ARG A 160 7.23 7.93 2.90
CA ARG A 160 7.72 6.74 3.58
C ARG A 160 7.22 5.47 2.91
N ASN A 161 7.81 4.34 3.27
CA ASN A 161 7.30 3.02 2.94
C ASN A 161 6.31 2.56 4.03
N TYR A 162 5.01 2.69 3.77
CA TYR A 162 3.98 2.15 4.65
C TYR A 162 3.51 0.77 4.17
N LYS A 163 3.27 -0.14 5.11
CA LYS A 163 2.74 -1.49 4.80
C LYS A 163 1.23 -1.52 4.59
N THR A 164 0.47 -0.57 5.17
CA THR A 164 -0.99 -0.70 5.30
C THR A 164 -1.79 0.55 5.00
N ARG A 165 -1.14 1.68 4.71
CA ARG A 165 -1.82 2.94 4.45
C ARG A 165 -1.20 3.71 3.29
N TRP A 166 -1.97 4.58 2.67
CA TRP A 166 -1.55 5.41 1.55
C TRP A 166 -1.10 6.80 1.98
N GLY A 167 -1.72 7.32 3.03
CA GLY A 167 -1.37 8.58 3.62
C GLY A 167 -1.75 8.64 5.09
N SER A 168 -1.42 9.75 5.73
CA SER A 168 -1.87 10.15 7.06
C SER A 168 -1.66 11.64 7.27
N CYS A 169 -2.60 12.28 7.95
CA CYS A 169 -2.47 13.63 8.49
C CYS A 169 -2.49 13.53 10.02
N ASP A 170 -1.54 14.16 10.70
CA ASP A 170 -1.57 14.23 12.15
C ASP A 170 -2.22 15.53 12.65
N ASN A 171 -2.43 15.61 13.97
CA ASN A 171 -3.06 16.76 14.62
C ASN A 171 -2.23 18.05 14.57
N LYS A 172 -0.97 17.98 14.08
CA LYS A 172 -0.09 19.14 13.84
C LYS A 172 -0.08 19.58 12.38
N GLY A 173 -0.91 18.98 11.52
CA GLY A 173 -0.96 19.27 10.08
C GLY A 173 0.26 18.72 9.31
N ARG A 174 0.93 17.67 9.81
CA ARG A 174 2.00 17.00 9.09
C ARG A 174 1.41 15.87 8.26
N LEU A 175 1.68 15.91 6.97
CA LEU A 175 1.25 14.91 6.00
C LEU A 175 2.35 13.88 5.79
N THR A 176 1.97 12.61 5.75
CA THR A 176 2.91 11.55 5.36
C THR A 176 2.25 10.65 4.32
N PHE A 177 2.93 10.41 3.20
CA PHE A 177 2.43 9.59 2.11
C PHE A 177 3.29 8.34 1.90
N ASN A 178 2.66 7.29 1.39
CA ASN A 178 3.36 6.10 0.92
C ASN A 178 3.95 6.38 -0.47
N PHE A 179 5.25 6.11 -0.67
CA PHE A 179 5.86 6.35 -1.97
C PHE A 179 5.25 5.49 -3.09
N HIS A 180 4.72 4.32 -2.76
CA HIS A 180 4.01 3.49 -3.74
C HIS A 180 2.76 4.17 -4.33
N LEU A 181 2.27 5.23 -3.70
CA LEU A 181 1.09 5.96 -4.18
C LEU A 181 1.27 6.50 -5.60
N ILE A 182 2.46 6.97 -5.96
CA ILE A 182 2.72 7.49 -7.31
C ILE A 182 2.73 6.44 -8.42
N LYS A 183 2.63 5.15 -8.07
CA LYS A 183 2.38 4.08 -9.05
C LYS A 183 0.93 4.04 -9.53
N ALA A 184 -0.01 4.61 -8.75
CA ALA A 184 -1.42 4.71 -9.11
C ALA A 184 -1.66 5.81 -10.18
N PRO A 185 -2.77 5.75 -10.94
CA PRO A 185 -3.21 6.82 -11.82
C PRO A 185 -3.30 8.17 -11.12
N HIS A 186 -3.14 9.27 -11.87
CA HIS A 186 -3.10 10.63 -11.33
C HIS A 186 -4.30 10.98 -10.46
N GLU A 187 -5.51 10.61 -10.88
CA GLU A 187 -6.77 10.86 -10.17
C GLU A 187 -6.84 10.14 -8.82
N ILE A 188 -6.21 8.97 -8.73
CA ILE A 188 -6.14 8.21 -7.48
C ILE A 188 -5.15 8.85 -6.50
N VAL A 189 -4.02 9.37 -7.02
CA VAL A 189 -3.05 10.14 -6.22
C VAL A 189 -3.70 11.41 -5.70
N ASP A 190 -4.43 12.14 -6.57
CA ASP A 190 -5.14 13.36 -6.23
C ASP A 190 -6.19 13.09 -5.14
N TYR A 191 -6.97 12.02 -5.28
CA TYR A 191 -7.92 11.59 -4.23
C TYR A 191 -7.25 11.42 -2.86
N VAL A 192 -6.12 10.73 -2.79
CA VAL A 192 -5.43 10.52 -1.51
C VAL A 192 -4.87 11.83 -0.95
N VAL A 193 -4.30 12.70 -1.79
CA VAL A 193 -3.83 14.03 -1.36
C VAL A 193 -4.99 14.87 -0.81
N ILE A 194 -6.12 14.93 -1.51
CA ILE A 194 -7.33 15.64 -1.06
C ILE A 194 -7.84 15.05 0.25
N HIS A 195 -7.87 13.71 0.38
CA HIS A 195 -8.29 13.01 1.58
C HIS A 195 -7.46 13.42 2.81
N GLU A 196 -6.14 13.43 2.69
CA GLU A 196 -5.26 13.80 3.81
C GLU A 196 -5.34 15.31 4.14
N LEU A 197 -5.52 16.17 3.14
CA LEU A 197 -5.74 17.59 3.38
C LEU A 197 -7.08 17.87 4.06
N CYS A 198 -8.16 17.14 3.71
CA CYS A 198 -9.45 17.26 4.36
C CYS A 198 -9.40 16.87 5.85
N HIS A 199 -8.45 16.05 6.29
CA HIS A 199 -8.23 15.76 7.71
C HIS A 199 -7.78 16.98 8.51
N MET A 200 -7.25 18.01 7.89
CA MET A 200 -6.94 19.29 8.55
C MET A 200 -8.21 20.09 8.89
N ILE A 201 -9.35 19.82 8.21
CA ILE A 201 -10.65 20.44 8.46
C ILE A 201 -11.48 19.54 9.39
N GLN A 202 -11.51 18.23 9.10
CA GLN A 202 -12.30 17.23 9.81
C GLN A 202 -11.41 16.03 10.16
N PRO A 203 -10.98 15.88 11.42
CA PRO A 203 -9.99 14.86 11.80
C PRO A 203 -10.52 13.43 11.73
N ASN A 204 -11.82 13.21 11.75
CA ASN A 204 -12.44 11.89 11.69
C ASN A 204 -13.25 11.69 10.40
N HIS A 205 -13.46 10.43 9.99
CA HIS A 205 -14.21 10.06 8.80
C HIS A 205 -15.74 10.13 8.98
N SER A 206 -16.24 11.23 9.58
CA SER A 206 -17.67 11.53 9.75
C SER A 206 -18.34 11.84 8.40
N LYS A 207 -19.66 12.03 8.41
CA LYS A 207 -20.41 12.52 7.23
C LYS A 207 -19.87 13.87 6.74
N PHE A 208 -19.48 14.75 7.66
CA PHE A 208 -18.91 16.06 7.33
C PHE A 208 -17.57 15.91 6.59
N PHE A 209 -16.69 15.01 7.04
CA PHE A 209 -15.44 14.70 6.35
C PHE A 209 -15.70 14.27 4.89
N TRP A 210 -16.60 13.31 4.69
CA TRP A 210 -16.87 12.81 3.33
C TRP A 210 -17.56 13.85 2.44
N ASN A 211 -18.31 14.78 3.02
CA ASN A 211 -18.85 15.92 2.28
C ASN A 211 -17.74 16.86 1.81
N GLU A 212 -16.74 17.14 2.66
CA GLU A 212 -15.57 17.95 2.25
C GLU A 212 -14.76 17.23 1.15
N VAL A 213 -14.47 15.95 1.31
CA VAL A 213 -13.81 15.17 0.24
C VAL A 213 -14.59 15.23 -1.06
N ALA A 214 -15.91 15.03 -1.02
CA ALA A 214 -16.78 15.06 -2.20
C ALA A 214 -16.81 16.42 -2.90
N ARG A 215 -16.61 17.52 -2.15
CA ARG A 215 -16.55 18.88 -2.69
C ARG A 215 -15.34 19.08 -3.62
N PHE A 216 -14.21 18.48 -3.30
CA PHE A 216 -12.95 18.63 -4.04
C PHE A 216 -12.66 17.46 -4.97
N ASP A 217 -13.22 16.29 -4.69
CA ASP A 217 -13.20 15.08 -5.55
C ASP A 217 -14.59 14.44 -5.61
N PRO A 218 -15.44 14.86 -6.51
CA PRO A 218 -16.79 14.29 -6.66
C PRO A 218 -16.79 12.78 -6.96
N SER A 219 -15.70 12.26 -7.55
CA SER A 219 -15.53 10.86 -7.91
C SER A 219 -14.88 10.01 -6.80
N PHE A 220 -14.66 10.56 -5.61
CA PHE A 220 -13.92 9.91 -4.50
C PHE A 220 -14.38 8.48 -4.19
N LYS A 221 -15.67 8.15 -4.38
CA LYS A 221 -16.20 6.79 -4.15
C LYS A 221 -15.59 5.77 -5.12
N ASN A 222 -15.42 6.17 -6.39
CA ASN A 222 -14.79 5.35 -7.42
C ASN A 222 -13.29 5.22 -7.16
N HIS A 223 -12.61 6.30 -6.79
CA HIS A 223 -11.18 6.32 -6.49
C HIS A 223 -10.86 5.46 -5.26
N LYS A 224 -11.68 5.57 -4.21
CA LYS A 224 -11.61 4.71 -3.02
C LYS A 224 -11.82 3.22 -3.37
N LYS A 225 -12.80 2.91 -4.22
CA LYS A 225 -13.06 1.54 -4.70
C LYS A 225 -11.86 1.01 -5.51
N TRP A 226 -11.30 1.84 -6.38
CA TRP A 226 -10.12 1.50 -7.17
C TRP A 226 -8.92 1.15 -6.29
N LEU A 227 -8.59 1.99 -5.30
CA LEU A 227 -7.52 1.73 -4.33
C LEU A 227 -7.74 0.44 -3.52
N LYS A 228 -8.98 0.16 -3.15
CA LYS A 228 -9.32 -1.09 -2.46
C LYS A 228 -9.06 -2.34 -3.31
N LEU A 229 -9.28 -2.25 -4.62
CA LEU A 229 -9.11 -3.36 -5.56
C LEU A 229 -7.65 -3.54 -5.99
N ASN A 230 -6.96 -2.44 -6.31
CA ASN A 230 -5.64 -2.45 -6.96
C ASN A 230 -4.48 -2.12 -6.02
N GLY A 231 -4.77 -1.55 -4.85
CA GLY A 231 -3.74 -1.01 -3.97
C GLY A 231 -2.72 -2.04 -3.49
N ALA A 232 -3.13 -3.29 -3.25
CA ALA A 232 -2.20 -4.34 -2.83
C ALA A 232 -1.10 -4.61 -3.89
N ASP A 233 -1.42 -4.44 -5.17
CA ASP A 233 -0.48 -4.67 -6.27
C ASP A 233 0.52 -3.51 -6.43
N LEU A 234 0.13 -2.29 -6.08
CA LEU A 234 1.01 -1.13 -6.11
C LEU A 234 2.12 -1.20 -5.04
N MET A 235 1.85 -1.82 -3.89
CA MET A 235 2.79 -1.91 -2.76
C MET A 235 3.89 -2.98 -2.95
N ARG A 236 4.01 -3.48 -4.16
CA ARG A 236 4.96 -4.53 -4.52
C ARG A 236 6.11 -4.04 -5.35
#